data_2f4720f72c313bca18f16ad3f24b2cb9
#
_entry.id   2f4720f72c313bca18f16ad3f24b2cb9
#
_cell.length_a   1.000
_cell.length_b   1.000
_cell.length_c   1.000
_cell.angle_alpha   90.00
_cell.angle_beta   90.00
_cell.angle_gamma   90.00
#
_symmetry.space_group_name_H-M   'P 1'
#
loop_
_entity.id
_entity.type
_entity.pdbx_description
1 polymer ?
#
loop_
_entity_poly.entity_id
_entity_poly.type
_entity_poly.pdbx_seq_one_letter_code
_entity_poly.pdbx_strand_id
1 'polypeptide(L)'
;MDFEEVAICLPVLQETLQGFRDEGAFRHASEAMLALPIVESPLRAEVVEEGVALYRSGRRAGLTIRSSVDCLIAACALRHNLTVLHCDRDFEFLKEVSPLGARNVAR
;
A
#
# COMPACT_ATOMS: atom_id res chain seq x y z
N MET A 1 7.20 3.74 -17.15
CA MET A 1 6.46 2.79 -16.29
C MET A 1 5.37 2.10 -17.08
N ASP A 2 5.29 0.80 -16.95
CA ASP A 2 4.26 0.02 -17.64
C ASP A 2 3.06 -0.16 -16.71
N PHE A 3 1.96 0.50 -17.00
CA PHE A 3 0.75 0.42 -16.20
C PHE A 3 0.01 -0.92 -16.32
N GLU A 4 0.37 -1.74 -17.31
CA GLU A 4 -0.19 -3.08 -17.42
C GLU A 4 0.26 -4.00 -16.28
N GLU A 5 1.34 -3.64 -15.61
CA GLU A 5 1.89 -4.40 -14.49
C GLU A 5 1.40 -3.89 -13.12
N VAL A 6 0.48 -2.93 -13.11
CA VAL A 6 -0.05 -2.38 -11.86
C VAL A 6 -1.03 -3.36 -11.23
N ALA A 7 -0.86 -3.61 -9.94
CA ALA A 7 -1.80 -4.39 -9.13
C ALA A 7 -2.14 -3.59 -7.88
N ILE A 8 -3.23 -3.94 -7.23
CA ILE A 8 -3.65 -3.30 -5.98
C ILE A 8 -3.87 -4.35 -4.91
N CYS A 9 -3.85 -3.91 -3.65
CA CYS A 9 -4.24 -4.75 -2.52
C CYS A 9 -5.50 -4.16 -1.88
N LEU A 10 -6.17 -4.95 -1.04
CA LEU A 10 -7.44 -4.56 -0.44
C LEU A 10 -7.37 -3.24 0.36
N PRO A 11 -6.32 -2.99 1.17
CA PRO A 11 -6.23 -1.71 1.87
C PRO A 11 -6.15 -0.49 0.94
N VAL A 12 -5.46 -0.62 -0.20
CA VAL A 12 -5.37 0.47 -1.19
C VAL A 12 -6.74 0.74 -1.80
N LEU A 13 -7.46 -0.32 -2.15
CA LEU A 13 -8.81 -0.20 -2.68
C LEU A 13 -9.71 0.57 -1.71
N GLN A 14 -9.69 0.20 -0.44
CA GLN A 14 -10.50 0.85 0.58
C GLN A 14 -10.13 2.32 0.76
N GLU A 15 -8.84 2.62 0.97
CA GLU A 15 -8.39 3.99 1.21
C GLU A 15 -8.68 4.91 0.04
N THR A 16 -8.50 4.41 -1.18
CA THR A 16 -8.73 5.22 -2.37
C THR A 16 -10.21 5.51 -2.54
N LEU A 17 -11.07 4.49 -2.45
CA LEU A 17 -12.48 4.65 -2.73
C LEU A 17 -13.24 5.42 -1.66
N GLN A 18 -12.84 5.28 -0.39
CA GLN A 18 -13.52 6.00 0.70
C GLN A 18 -13.34 7.51 0.62
N GLY A 19 -12.34 7.99 -0.14
CA GLY A 19 -12.05 9.41 -0.25
C GLY A 19 -12.93 10.16 -1.24
N PHE A 20 -13.70 9.48 -2.07
CA PHE A 20 -14.53 10.13 -3.07
C PHE A 20 -15.84 10.64 -2.47
N ARG A 21 -16.19 11.90 -2.77
CA ARG A 21 -17.46 12.50 -2.35
C ARG A 21 -18.51 12.46 -3.45
N ASP A 22 -18.07 12.60 -4.71
CA ASP A 22 -18.95 12.59 -5.86
C ASP A 22 -19.27 11.15 -6.27
N GLU A 23 -20.56 10.81 -6.38
CA GLU A 23 -20.99 9.45 -6.71
C GLU A 23 -20.54 9.01 -8.10
N GLY A 24 -20.55 9.91 -9.07
CA GLY A 24 -20.09 9.58 -10.42
C GLY A 24 -18.62 9.27 -10.45
N ALA A 25 -17.81 10.09 -9.77
CA ALA A 25 -16.37 9.86 -9.65
C ALA A 25 -16.07 8.57 -8.90
N PHE A 26 -16.80 8.31 -7.80
CA PHE A 26 -16.66 7.08 -7.03
C PHE A 26 -16.92 5.86 -7.91
N ARG A 27 -18.04 5.85 -8.63
CA ARG A 27 -18.41 4.72 -9.49
C ARG A 27 -17.35 4.47 -10.56
N HIS A 28 -16.90 5.54 -11.20
CA HIS A 28 -15.88 5.46 -12.25
C HIS A 28 -14.56 4.88 -11.70
N ALA A 29 -14.12 5.40 -10.56
CA ALA A 29 -12.89 4.92 -9.91
C ALA A 29 -13.02 3.47 -9.46
N SER A 30 -14.18 3.10 -8.92
CA SER A 30 -14.46 1.73 -8.48
C SER A 30 -14.36 0.75 -9.64
N GLU A 31 -14.97 1.07 -10.77
CA GLU A 31 -14.90 0.22 -11.96
C GLU A 31 -13.46 0.06 -12.45
N ALA A 32 -12.72 1.17 -12.48
CA ALA A 32 -11.33 1.14 -12.94
C ALA A 32 -10.45 0.31 -12.02
N MET A 33 -10.59 0.48 -10.72
CA MET A 33 -9.76 -0.23 -9.74
C MET A 33 -10.09 -1.73 -9.68
N LEU A 34 -11.38 -2.07 -9.76
CA LEU A 34 -11.80 -3.48 -9.72
C LEU A 34 -11.41 -4.23 -11.00
N ALA A 35 -11.03 -3.51 -12.06
CA ALA A 35 -10.50 -4.13 -13.27
C ALA A 35 -9.01 -4.48 -13.16
N LEU A 36 -8.32 -3.98 -12.12
CA LEU A 36 -6.91 -4.30 -11.89
C LEU A 36 -6.77 -5.62 -11.11
N PRO A 37 -5.63 -6.33 -11.28
CA PRO A 37 -5.36 -7.48 -10.43
C PRO A 37 -5.33 -7.07 -8.96
N ILE A 38 -5.99 -7.86 -8.11
CA ILE A 38 -6.00 -7.63 -6.66
C ILE A 38 -5.16 -8.73 -6.03
N VAL A 39 -4.08 -8.33 -5.35
CA VAL A 39 -3.20 -9.25 -4.66
C VAL A 39 -3.59 -9.35 -3.19
N GLU A 40 -3.24 -10.46 -2.54
CA GLU A 40 -3.51 -10.71 -1.13
C GLU A 40 -5.02 -10.61 -0.82
N SER A 41 -5.79 -11.31 -1.61
CA SER A 41 -7.24 -11.42 -1.42
C SER A 41 -7.62 -12.90 -1.48
N PRO A 42 -8.05 -13.50 -0.34
CA PRO A 42 -8.26 -12.85 0.95
C PRO A 42 -6.97 -12.42 1.64
N LEU A 43 -7.08 -11.40 2.48
CA LEU A 43 -5.97 -10.90 3.29
C LEU A 43 -5.64 -11.91 4.39
N ARG A 44 -4.39 -12.33 4.46
CA ARG A 44 -3.95 -13.35 5.42
C ARG A 44 -3.41 -12.73 6.71
N ALA A 45 -3.60 -13.45 7.80
CA ALA A 45 -3.13 -13.01 9.11
C ALA A 45 -1.61 -12.80 9.13
N GLU A 46 -0.85 -13.62 8.42
CA GLU A 46 0.61 -13.50 8.35
C GLU A 46 1.05 -12.14 7.77
N VAL A 47 0.30 -11.63 6.80
CA VAL A 47 0.60 -10.33 6.19
C VAL A 47 0.30 -9.20 7.16
N VAL A 48 -0.79 -9.31 7.93
CA VAL A 48 -1.11 -8.35 8.99
C VAL A 48 -0.01 -8.34 10.05
N GLU A 49 0.48 -9.51 10.45
CA GLU A 49 1.58 -9.64 11.40
C GLU A 49 2.86 -8.98 10.87
N GLU A 50 3.16 -9.15 9.59
CA GLU A 50 4.29 -8.46 8.95
C GLU A 50 4.13 -6.95 9.00
N GLY A 51 2.91 -6.45 8.76
CA GLY A 51 2.61 -5.02 8.86
C GLY A 51 2.89 -4.49 10.27
N VAL A 52 2.49 -5.25 11.29
CA VAL A 52 2.78 -4.91 12.68
C VAL A 52 4.30 -4.88 12.92
N ALA A 53 5.01 -5.89 12.42
CA ALA A 53 6.47 -5.96 12.57
C ALA A 53 7.16 -4.76 11.92
N LEU A 54 6.71 -4.34 10.75
CA LEU A 54 7.25 -3.16 10.06
C LEU A 54 7.04 -1.90 10.89
N TYR A 55 5.85 -1.71 11.42
CA TYR A 55 5.54 -0.57 12.27
C TYR A 55 6.45 -0.52 13.50
N ARG A 56 6.62 -1.67 14.16
CA ARG A 56 7.47 -1.77 15.35
C ARG A 56 8.94 -1.54 15.00
N SER A 57 9.41 -2.04 13.87
CA SER A 57 10.78 -1.81 13.40
C SER A 57 11.03 -0.34 13.12
N GLY A 58 10.06 0.33 12.51
CA GLY A 58 10.15 1.77 12.27
C GLY A 58 10.28 2.55 13.59
N ARG A 59 9.44 2.22 14.57
CA ARG A 59 9.49 2.88 15.88
C ARG A 59 10.84 2.65 16.57
N ARG A 60 11.37 1.43 16.52
CA ARG A 60 12.67 1.12 17.13
C ARG A 60 13.81 1.89 16.44
N ALA A 61 13.67 2.18 15.16
CA ALA A 61 14.64 2.97 14.41
C ALA A 61 14.46 4.49 14.60
N GLY A 62 13.49 4.90 15.42
CA GLY A 62 13.23 6.32 15.68
C GLY A 62 12.44 7.00 14.57
N LEU A 63 11.85 6.25 13.66
CA LEU A 63 11.07 6.80 12.55
C LEU A 63 9.62 7.03 12.99
N THR A 64 9.03 8.12 12.50
CA THR A 64 7.62 8.43 12.72
C THR A 64 6.80 7.99 11.52
N ILE A 65 6.21 6.80 11.63
CA ILE A 65 5.30 6.29 10.60
C ILE A 65 3.89 6.63 11.04
N ARG A 66 3.20 7.43 10.23
CA ARG A 66 1.90 7.99 10.62
C ARG A 66 0.74 7.04 10.41
N SER A 67 0.85 6.13 9.46
CA SER A 67 -0.26 5.25 9.08
C SER A 67 0.13 3.79 9.22
N SER A 68 -0.60 3.08 10.08
CA SER A 68 -0.45 1.62 10.19
C SER A 68 -0.92 0.92 8.91
N VAL A 69 -1.84 1.55 8.15
CA VAL A 69 -2.30 1.00 6.88
C VAL A 69 -1.17 1.00 5.85
N ASP A 70 -0.29 2.01 5.87
CA ASP A 70 0.87 2.02 4.99
C ASP A 70 1.80 0.84 5.28
N CYS A 71 1.92 0.45 6.55
CA CYS A 71 2.69 -0.75 6.92
C CYS A 71 2.03 -2.02 6.36
N LEU A 72 0.71 -2.07 6.37
CA LEU A 72 -0.02 -3.21 5.80
C LEU A 72 0.15 -3.27 4.27
N ILE A 73 0.07 -2.13 3.60
CA ILE A 73 0.31 -2.05 2.16
C ILE A 73 1.73 -2.51 1.83
N ALA A 74 2.72 -2.05 2.61
CA ALA A 74 4.10 -2.47 2.43
C ALA A 74 4.26 -3.98 2.62
N ALA A 75 3.59 -4.55 3.62
CA ALA A 75 3.62 -5.99 3.86
C ALA A 75 3.03 -6.77 2.68
N CYS A 76 1.93 -6.30 2.11
CA CYS A 76 1.35 -6.90 0.91
C CYS A 76 2.34 -6.87 -0.25
N ALA A 77 3.00 -5.72 -0.47
CA ALA A 77 3.97 -5.56 -1.54
C ALA A 77 5.16 -6.50 -1.36
N LEU A 78 5.68 -6.61 -0.14
CA LEU A 78 6.80 -7.51 0.17
C LEU A 78 6.42 -8.97 -0.09
N ARG A 79 5.23 -9.35 0.33
CA ARG A 79 4.73 -10.72 0.17
C ARG A 79 4.65 -11.12 -1.30
N HIS A 80 4.26 -10.19 -2.16
CA HIS A 80 4.05 -10.44 -3.58
C HIS A 80 5.17 -9.91 -4.47
N ASN A 81 6.27 -9.49 -3.85
CA ASN A 81 7.46 -8.99 -4.55
C ASN A 81 7.13 -7.83 -5.49
N LEU A 82 6.35 -6.88 -5.00
CA LEU A 82 5.91 -5.72 -5.74
C LEU A 82 6.57 -4.45 -5.22
N THR A 83 6.70 -3.45 -6.08
CA THR A 83 7.16 -2.11 -5.70
C THR A 83 5.94 -1.25 -5.42
N VAL A 84 5.96 -0.51 -4.31
CA VAL A 84 4.89 0.43 -3.97
C VAL A 84 5.12 1.73 -4.74
N LEU A 85 4.10 2.16 -5.48
CA LEU A 85 4.06 3.50 -6.07
C LEU A 85 3.30 4.39 -5.10
N HIS A 86 3.91 5.50 -4.67
CA HIS A 86 3.36 6.31 -3.59
C HIS A 86 3.73 7.78 -3.72
N CYS A 87 3.10 8.60 -2.90
CA CYS A 87 3.48 10.00 -2.69
C CYS A 87 3.50 10.35 -1.20
N ASP A 88 3.82 9.36 -0.36
CA ASP A 88 3.88 9.50 1.09
C ASP A 88 5.24 9.04 1.61
N ARG A 89 5.84 9.86 2.48
CA ARG A 89 7.17 9.55 3.04
C ARG A 89 7.18 8.34 3.98
N ASP A 90 6.02 7.86 4.45
CA ASP A 90 5.97 6.64 5.27
C ASP A 90 6.62 5.47 4.52
N PHE A 91 6.41 5.37 3.21
CA PHE A 91 7.01 4.30 2.42
C PHE A 91 8.53 4.47 2.28
N GLU A 92 9.02 5.72 2.22
CA GLU A 92 10.46 5.96 2.23
C GLU A 92 11.08 5.57 3.56
N PHE A 93 10.39 5.81 4.68
CA PHE A 93 10.85 5.37 6.00
C PHE A 93 10.88 3.84 6.08
N LEU A 94 9.86 3.18 5.56
CA LEU A 94 9.80 1.71 5.58
C LEU A 94 10.91 1.05 4.78
N LYS A 95 11.42 1.72 3.75
CA LYS A 95 12.61 1.23 3.01
C LYS A 95 13.85 1.16 3.88
N GLU A 96 13.94 1.97 4.93
CA GLU A 96 15.10 1.99 5.83
C GLU A 96 15.14 0.78 6.75
N VAL A 97 14.00 0.16 7.01
CA VAL A 97 13.89 -0.95 7.98
C VAL A 97 13.46 -2.27 7.32
N SER A 98 13.36 -2.30 5.99
CA SER A 98 12.89 -3.48 5.27
C SER A 98 13.44 -3.50 3.84
N PRO A 99 13.37 -4.65 3.14
CA PRO A 99 13.75 -4.73 1.73
C PRO A 99 12.66 -4.23 0.78
N LEU A 100 11.76 -3.37 1.24
CA LEU A 100 10.65 -2.84 0.44
C LEU A 100 11.17 -2.07 -0.77
N GLY A 101 10.65 -2.39 -1.96
CA GLY A 101 10.77 -1.54 -3.12
C GLY A 101 9.68 -0.47 -3.05
N ALA A 102 10.06 0.79 -3.11
CA ALA A 102 9.10 1.88 -3.09
C ALA A 102 9.59 3.00 -3.98
N ARG A 103 8.68 3.60 -4.72
CA ARG A 103 8.98 4.65 -5.68
C ARG A 103 8.03 5.82 -5.48
N ASN A 104 8.59 6.98 -5.15
CA ASN A 104 7.82 8.20 -5.03
C ASN A 104 7.47 8.72 -6.42
N VAL A 105 6.18 8.87 -6.71
CA VAL A 105 5.69 9.37 -8.00
C VAL A 105 5.21 10.82 -7.92
N ALA A 106 5.31 11.45 -6.75
CA ALA A 106 4.99 12.86 -6.59
C ALA A 106 6.03 13.73 -7.30
N ARG A 107 5.60 14.89 -7.71
CA ARG A 107 6.46 15.87 -8.36
C ARG A 107 6.95 16.93 -7.40
#